data_fd22012382035852f0356e0d92478248
#
_entry.id   fd22012382035852f0356e0d92478248
#
_cell.length_a   1.000
_cell.length_b   1.000
_cell.length_c   1.000
_cell.angle_alpha   90.00
_cell.angle_beta   90.00
_cell.angle_gamma   90.00
#
_symmetry.space_group_name_H-M   'P 1'
#
loop_
_entity.id
_entity.type
_entity.pdbx_description
1 polymer ?
#
loop_
_entity_poly.entity_id
_entity_poly.type
_entity_poly.pdbx_seq_one_letter_code
_entity_poly.pdbx_strand_id
1 'polypeptide(L)'
;MDYTQRRKEQGQKTEAAILSAALELMRVRGFEDVTVRDICKAAGITTGAFYHHFRSKEDLFAKGFTPLDRYMELALEHASENDPEERLREIIRHYAKFMVDCGELTAQYYQRRLADPNMAPMDCARYIHRMMIACFTQAREQGILTPSCTPEQAADFCFRHFRGLVVDWLLHRREYPLLDKMMSDYFLLSPMLRKEHL
;
A
#
# COMPACT_ATOMS: atom_id res chain seq x y z
N MET A 1 1.89 -26.85 -17.88
CA MET A 1 1.75 -26.25 -16.54
C MET A 1 1.71 -27.37 -15.51
N ASP A 2 2.66 -27.38 -14.59
CA ASP A 2 2.77 -28.38 -13.56
C ASP A 2 1.60 -28.27 -12.55
N TYR A 3 1.13 -29.39 -12.03
CA TYR A 3 0.02 -29.48 -11.04
C TYR A 3 0.31 -28.62 -9.80
N THR A 4 1.55 -28.56 -9.36
CA THR A 4 2.04 -27.76 -8.23
C THR A 4 1.88 -26.27 -8.50
N GLN A 5 2.16 -25.82 -9.70
CA GLN A 5 2.01 -24.41 -10.13
C GLN A 5 0.53 -23.98 -10.11
N ARG A 6 -0.35 -24.80 -10.67
CA ARG A 6 -1.81 -24.54 -10.67
C ARG A 6 -2.39 -24.43 -9.26
N ARG A 7 -1.92 -25.30 -8.35
CA ARG A 7 -2.37 -25.29 -6.95
C ARG A 7 -1.91 -24.03 -6.21
N LYS A 8 -0.68 -23.57 -6.48
CA LYS A 8 -0.13 -22.32 -5.93
C LYS A 8 -0.92 -21.10 -6.45
N GLU A 9 -1.18 -21.03 -7.75
CA GLU A 9 -1.97 -19.96 -8.35
C GLU A 9 -3.40 -19.92 -7.81
N GLN A 10 -4.04 -21.09 -7.65
CA GLN A 10 -5.37 -21.17 -7.07
C GLN A 10 -5.38 -20.72 -5.61
N GLY A 11 -4.36 -21.08 -4.82
CA GLY A 11 -4.19 -20.62 -3.45
C GLY A 11 -4.06 -19.10 -3.37
N GLN A 12 -3.25 -18.49 -4.24
CA GLN A 12 -3.10 -17.03 -4.32
C GLN A 12 -4.39 -16.32 -4.72
N LYS A 13 -5.14 -16.87 -5.69
CA LYS A 13 -6.45 -16.33 -6.08
C LYS A 13 -7.46 -16.37 -4.93
N THR A 14 -7.49 -17.47 -4.19
CA THR A 14 -8.38 -17.61 -3.02
C THR A 14 -7.98 -16.62 -1.91
N GLU A 15 -6.70 -16.48 -1.62
CA GLU A 15 -6.19 -15.51 -0.64
C GLU A 15 -6.56 -14.08 -1.03
N ALA A 16 -6.38 -13.70 -2.28
CA ALA A 16 -6.76 -12.38 -2.81
C ALA A 16 -8.27 -12.13 -2.71
N ALA A 17 -9.11 -13.14 -3.00
CA ALA A 17 -10.56 -13.04 -2.86
C ALA A 17 -10.99 -12.82 -1.41
N ILE A 18 -10.37 -13.53 -0.44
CA ILE A 18 -10.63 -13.36 0.99
C ILE A 18 -10.28 -11.94 1.42
N LEU A 19 -9.11 -11.44 1.04
CA LEU A 19 -8.64 -10.11 1.40
C LEU A 19 -9.55 -9.02 0.81
N SER A 20 -9.92 -9.14 -0.46
CA SER A 20 -10.83 -8.19 -1.12
C SER A 20 -12.20 -8.15 -0.44
N ALA A 21 -12.80 -9.31 -0.19
CA ALA A 21 -14.09 -9.41 0.49
C ALA A 21 -14.05 -8.84 1.92
N ALA A 22 -12.99 -9.15 2.67
CA ALA A 22 -12.79 -8.63 4.03
C ALA A 22 -12.71 -7.12 4.05
N LEU A 23 -11.89 -6.53 3.17
CA LEU A 23 -11.73 -5.07 3.09
C LEU A 23 -13.04 -4.36 2.75
N GLU A 24 -13.76 -4.85 1.75
CA GLU A 24 -15.02 -4.23 1.35
C GLU A 24 -16.05 -4.27 2.49
N LEU A 25 -16.20 -5.41 3.17
CA LEU A 25 -17.07 -5.52 4.32
C LEU A 25 -16.64 -4.58 5.47
N MET A 26 -15.34 -4.56 5.78
CA MET A 26 -14.80 -3.77 6.88
C MET A 26 -14.86 -2.26 6.58
N ARG A 27 -14.74 -1.86 5.31
CA ARG A 27 -14.93 -0.48 4.88
C ARG A 27 -16.36 0.02 5.13
N VAL A 28 -17.36 -0.86 4.95
CA VAL A 28 -18.78 -0.51 5.10
C VAL A 28 -19.27 -0.60 6.53
N ARG A 29 -18.81 -1.61 7.28
CA ARG A 29 -19.33 -1.96 8.62
C ARG A 29 -18.36 -1.69 9.77
N GLY A 30 -17.09 -1.40 9.47
CA GLY A 30 -16.02 -1.40 10.47
C GLY A 30 -15.45 -2.80 10.74
N PHE A 31 -14.26 -2.83 11.33
CA PHE A 31 -13.54 -4.08 11.58
C PHE A 31 -14.26 -4.97 12.62
N GLU A 32 -14.75 -4.36 13.70
CA GLU A 32 -15.34 -5.12 14.83
C GLU A 32 -16.63 -5.84 14.44
N ASP A 33 -17.44 -5.23 13.56
CA ASP A 33 -18.75 -5.72 13.14
C ASP A 33 -18.70 -6.77 12.01
N VAL A 34 -17.51 -7.08 11.49
CA VAL A 34 -17.32 -8.09 10.44
C VAL A 34 -16.81 -9.39 11.04
N THR A 35 -17.51 -10.48 10.78
CA THR A 35 -17.12 -11.83 11.22
C THR A 35 -16.40 -12.61 10.11
N VAL A 36 -15.64 -13.65 10.48
CA VAL A 36 -15.03 -14.58 9.50
C VAL A 36 -16.10 -15.23 8.62
N ARG A 37 -17.32 -15.47 9.15
CA ARG A 37 -18.44 -16.03 8.37
C ARG A 37 -18.94 -15.06 7.29
N ASP A 38 -18.98 -13.76 7.60
CA ASP A 38 -19.36 -12.73 6.62
C ASP A 38 -18.34 -12.68 5.49
N ILE A 39 -17.05 -12.71 5.84
CA ILE A 39 -15.95 -12.73 4.87
C ILE A 39 -16.03 -13.97 3.97
N CYS A 40 -16.24 -15.15 4.55
CA CYS A 40 -16.36 -16.39 3.80
C CYS A 40 -17.55 -16.35 2.84
N LYS A 41 -18.71 -15.84 3.29
CA LYS A 41 -19.91 -15.68 2.47
C LYS A 41 -19.66 -14.73 1.29
N ALA A 42 -19.02 -13.60 1.55
CA ALA A 42 -18.71 -12.61 0.51
C ALA A 42 -17.65 -13.10 -0.49
N ALA A 43 -16.65 -13.86 -0.02
CA ALA A 43 -15.62 -14.46 -0.87
C ALA A 43 -16.04 -15.75 -1.58
N GLY A 44 -17.24 -16.29 -1.30
CA GLY A 44 -17.73 -17.55 -1.88
C GLY A 44 -16.95 -18.79 -1.45
N ILE A 45 -16.43 -18.82 -0.21
CA ILE A 45 -15.59 -19.91 0.32
C ILE A 45 -16.16 -20.49 1.62
N THR A 46 -15.64 -21.65 2.02
CA THR A 46 -15.94 -22.23 3.34
C THR A 46 -15.06 -21.63 4.44
N THR A 47 -15.52 -21.72 5.70
CA THR A 47 -14.70 -21.33 6.86
C THR A 47 -13.41 -22.15 6.98
N GLY A 48 -13.44 -23.43 6.59
CA GLY A 48 -12.24 -24.27 6.52
C GLY A 48 -11.20 -23.73 5.51
N ALA A 49 -11.67 -23.27 4.34
CA ALA A 49 -10.80 -22.64 3.35
C ALA A 49 -10.20 -21.31 3.86
N PHE A 50 -10.97 -20.52 4.61
CA PHE A 50 -10.47 -19.33 5.28
C PHE A 50 -9.32 -19.67 6.24
N TYR A 51 -9.52 -20.60 7.16
CA TYR A 51 -8.54 -20.98 8.17
C TYR A 51 -7.30 -21.70 7.60
N HIS A 52 -7.38 -22.17 6.35
CA HIS A 52 -6.20 -22.63 5.62
C HIS A 52 -5.25 -21.46 5.23
N HIS A 53 -5.78 -20.27 5.00
CA HIS A 53 -5.02 -19.08 4.60
C HIS A 53 -4.71 -18.13 5.75
N PHE A 54 -5.65 -17.97 6.70
CA PHE A 54 -5.58 -16.98 7.79
C PHE A 54 -5.98 -17.62 9.12
N ARG A 55 -5.24 -17.36 10.17
CA ARG A 55 -5.51 -17.90 11.52
C ARG A 55 -6.72 -17.24 12.19
N SER A 56 -6.96 -15.95 11.86
CA SER A 56 -8.07 -15.16 12.38
C SER A 56 -8.36 -13.98 11.45
N LYS A 57 -9.42 -13.21 11.73
CA LYS A 57 -9.70 -11.97 10.98
C LYS A 57 -8.59 -10.92 11.19
N GLU A 58 -7.94 -10.94 12.35
CA GLU A 58 -6.79 -10.10 12.66
C GLU A 58 -5.55 -10.45 11.82
N ASP A 59 -5.38 -11.74 11.49
CA ASP A 59 -4.26 -12.22 10.67
C ASP A 59 -4.30 -11.65 9.24
N LEU A 60 -5.48 -11.23 8.77
CA LEU A 60 -5.61 -10.50 7.51
C LEU A 60 -4.76 -9.22 7.50
N PHE A 61 -4.62 -8.58 8.66
CA PHE A 61 -3.77 -7.39 8.81
C PHE A 61 -2.31 -7.74 9.07
N ALA A 62 -2.03 -8.88 9.72
CA ALA A 62 -0.68 -9.32 10.01
C ALA A 62 0.11 -9.66 8.74
N LYS A 63 -0.56 -10.15 7.69
CA LYS A 63 0.04 -10.35 6.35
C LYS A 63 0.33 -9.04 5.60
N GLY A 64 0.16 -7.91 6.27
CA GLY A 64 0.53 -6.60 5.76
C GLY A 64 -0.50 -6.00 4.79
N PHE A 65 -0.10 -4.93 4.14
CA PHE A 65 -0.93 -4.22 3.16
C PHE A 65 -1.04 -4.96 1.79
N THR A 66 -1.13 -6.29 1.78
CA THR A 66 -1.41 -7.04 0.52
C THR A 66 -2.59 -6.43 -0.26
N PRO A 67 -3.66 -5.95 0.41
CA PRO A 67 -4.74 -5.23 -0.25
C PRO A 67 -4.31 -3.91 -0.88
N LEU A 68 -3.43 -3.15 -0.23
CA LEU A 68 -2.86 -1.94 -0.82
C LEU A 68 -2.02 -2.28 -2.05
N ASP A 69 -1.16 -3.30 -1.96
CA ASP A 69 -0.34 -3.72 -3.11
C ASP A 69 -1.23 -4.11 -4.29
N ARG A 70 -2.29 -4.90 -4.06
CA ARG A 70 -3.23 -5.28 -5.12
C ARG A 70 -4.01 -4.10 -5.69
N TYR A 71 -4.47 -3.19 -4.81
CA TYR A 71 -5.11 -1.95 -5.25
C TYR A 71 -4.16 -1.12 -6.12
N MET A 72 -2.90 -0.95 -5.70
CA MET A 72 -1.90 -0.19 -6.44
C MET A 72 -1.53 -0.85 -7.77
N GLU A 73 -1.42 -2.19 -7.83
CA GLU A 73 -1.22 -2.91 -9.09
C GLU A 73 -2.30 -2.57 -10.12
N LEU A 74 -3.57 -2.66 -9.70
CA LEU A 74 -4.71 -2.39 -10.58
C LEU A 74 -4.81 -0.90 -10.95
N ALA A 75 -4.59 -0.01 -9.98
CA ALA A 75 -4.72 1.43 -10.19
C ALA A 75 -3.62 1.99 -11.12
N LEU A 76 -2.44 1.37 -11.12
CA LEU A 76 -1.28 1.82 -11.89
C LEU A 76 -1.05 1.01 -13.18
N GLU A 77 -1.97 0.10 -13.51
CA GLU A 77 -1.86 -0.72 -14.74
C GLU A 77 -1.75 0.15 -16.01
N HIS A 78 -2.39 1.32 -16.01
CA HIS A 78 -2.39 2.28 -17.13
C HIS A 78 -1.68 3.60 -16.80
N ALA A 79 -0.88 3.62 -15.73
CA ALA A 79 -0.12 4.80 -15.35
C ALA A 79 0.88 5.22 -16.44
N SER A 80 1.16 6.52 -16.53
CA SER A 80 2.10 7.07 -17.51
C SER A 80 3.47 6.38 -17.42
N GLU A 81 3.86 5.66 -18.47
CA GLU A 81 5.16 4.96 -18.50
C GLU A 81 6.32 5.89 -18.88
N ASN A 82 6.05 7.03 -19.52
CA ASN A 82 7.07 7.90 -20.10
C ASN A 82 7.44 9.10 -19.25
N ASP A 83 6.60 9.47 -18.25
CA ASP A 83 6.85 10.58 -17.34
C ASP A 83 6.99 10.05 -15.90
N PRO A 84 8.23 9.92 -15.40
CA PRO A 84 8.46 9.40 -14.05
C PRO A 84 7.89 10.31 -12.95
N GLU A 85 7.79 11.62 -13.19
CA GLU A 85 7.23 12.55 -12.21
C GLU A 85 5.71 12.43 -12.13
N GLU A 86 5.02 12.34 -13.28
CA GLU A 86 3.56 12.11 -13.28
C GLU A 86 3.24 10.76 -12.67
N ARG A 87 3.99 9.71 -13.03
CA ARG A 87 3.82 8.39 -12.43
C ARG A 87 4.00 8.40 -10.91
N LEU A 88 4.97 9.15 -10.40
CA LEU A 88 5.16 9.32 -8.96
C LEU A 88 3.97 10.06 -8.31
N ARG A 89 3.42 11.08 -8.96
CA ARG A 89 2.21 11.77 -8.52
C ARG A 89 0.99 10.84 -8.49
N GLU A 90 0.84 9.97 -9.49
CA GLU A 90 -0.22 8.95 -9.52
C GLU A 90 -0.08 7.96 -8.36
N ILE A 91 1.14 7.48 -8.08
CA ILE A 91 1.44 6.63 -6.93
C ILE A 91 0.98 7.32 -5.62
N ILE A 92 1.32 8.58 -5.43
CA ILE A 92 0.95 9.35 -4.23
C ILE A 92 -0.57 9.52 -4.13
N ARG A 93 -1.25 9.88 -5.23
CA ARG A 93 -2.71 10.02 -5.26
C ARG A 93 -3.43 8.73 -4.87
N HIS A 94 -3.05 7.62 -5.49
CA HIS A 94 -3.66 6.32 -5.21
C HIS A 94 -3.34 5.84 -3.79
N TYR A 95 -2.12 6.06 -3.31
CA TYR A 95 -1.75 5.74 -1.94
C TYR A 95 -2.59 6.54 -0.93
N ALA A 96 -2.68 7.86 -1.10
CA ALA A 96 -3.49 8.72 -0.25
C ALA A 96 -4.98 8.32 -0.27
N LYS A 97 -5.53 8.08 -1.48
CA LYS A 97 -6.92 7.64 -1.64
C LYS A 97 -7.19 6.34 -0.88
N PHE A 98 -6.34 5.33 -1.03
CA PHE A 98 -6.49 4.06 -0.31
C PHE A 98 -6.46 4.28 1.21
N MET A 99 -5.53 5.11 1.72
CA MET A 99 -5.45 5.39 3.15
C MET A 99 -6.69 6.11 3.68
N VAL A 100 -7.28 7.02 2.91
CA VAL A 100 -8.51 7.73 3.26
C VAL A 100 -9.71 6.78 3.23
N ASP A 101 -9.88 6.01 2.15
CA ASP A 101 -10.98 5.06 1.98
C ASP A 101 -10.99 3.98 3.08
N CYS A 102 -9.81 3.58 3.55
CA CYS A 102 -9.62 2.61 4.62
C CYS A 102 -9.24 3.25 5.97
N GLY A 103 -9.60 4.50 6.21
CA GLY A 103 -9.09 5.31 7.33
C GLY A 103 -9.17 4.65 8.70
N GLU A 104 -10.30 4.02 9.06
CA GLU A 104 -10.45 3.30 10.32
C GLU A 104 -9.55 2.06 10.38
N LEU A 105 -9.54 1.27 9.32
CA LEU A 105 -8.69 0.09 9.20
C LEU A 105 -7.20 0.47 9.24
N THR A 106 -6.84 1.59 8.63
CA THR A 106 -5.49 2.14 8.67
C THR A 106 -5.10 2.48 10.10
N ALA A 107 -5.97 3.14 10.86
CA ALA A 107 -5.74 3.46 12.28
C ALA A 107 -5.52 2.19 13.11
N GLN A 108 -6.40 1.21 13.00
CA GLN A 108 -6.30 -0.07 13.72
C GLN A 108 -5.04 -0.84 13.34
N TYR A 109 -4.66 -0.83 12.05
CA TYR A 109 -3.42 -1.45 11.59
C TYR A 109 -2.19 -0.82 12.27
N TYR A 110 -2.06 0.50 12.25
CA TYR A 110 -0.90 1.17 12.86
C TYR A 110 -0.90 0.99 14.37
N GLN A 111 -2.06 1.08 15.03
CA GLN A 111 -2.17 0.84 16.48
C GLN A 111 -1.67 -0.56 16.86
N ARG A 112 -2.12 -1.61 16.17
CA ARG A 112 -1.64 -2.98 16.40
C ARG A 112 -0.16 -3.13 16.09
N ARG A 113 0.27 -2.55 14.98
CA ARG A 113 1.64 -2.63 14.52
C ARG A 113 2.64 -2.06 15.53
N LEU A 114 2.28 -0.98 16.18
CA LEU A 114 3.11 -0.33 17.21
C LEU A 114 2.99 -1.03 18.57
N ALA A 115 1.87 -1.69 18.85
CA ALA A 115 1.63 -2.37 20.13
C ALA A 115 2.21 -3.78 20.21
N ASP A 116 2.40 -4.48 19.10
CA ASP A 116 2.90 -5.86 19.09
C ASP A 116 4.38 -5.92 18.67
N PRO A 117 5.31 -6.13 19.63
CA PRO A 117 6.73 -6.22 19.35
C PRO A 117 7.13 -7.47 18.55
N ASN A 118 6.24 -8.47 18.47
CA ASN A 118 6.49 -9.71 17.73
C ASN A 118 6.04 -9.64 16.26
N MET A 119 5.40 -8.53 15.86
CA MET A 119 5.06 -8.32 14.46
C MET A 119 6.32 -8.22 13.62
N ALA A 120 6.38 -9.01 12.53
CA ALA A 120 7.50 -8.97 11.59
C ALA A 120 7.78 -7.53 11.12
N PRO A 121 9.04 -7.12 10.92
CA PRO A 121 9.38 -5.81 10.37
C PRO A 121 8.59 -5.52 9.09
N MET A 122 8.35 -4.25 8.81
CA MET A 122 7.70 -3.88 7.55
C MET A 122 8.60 -4.25 6.39
N ASP A 123 8.06 -5.04 5.45
CA ASP A 123 8.77 -5.35 4.22
C ASP A 123 8.88 -4.07 3.35
N CYS A 124 10.12 -3.65 3.11
CA CYS A 124 10.40 -2.52 2.23
C CYS A 124 10.37 -2.91 0.74
N ALA A 125 10.35 -4.22 0.42
CA ALA A 125 10.29 -4.73 -0.95
C ALA A 125 8.85 -4.77 -1.52
N ARG A 126 7.95 -3.98 -0.98
CA ARG A 126 6.54 -3.94 -1.38
C ARG A 126 6.36 -3.31 -2.77
N TYR A 127 5.22 -3.61 -3.40
CA TYR A 127 4.90 -3.13 -4.74
C TYR A 127 5.10 -1.62 -4.90
N ILE A 128 4.52 -0.82 -4.01
CA ILE A 128 4.61 0.65 -4.06
C ILE A 128 6.06 1.15 -4.00
N HIS A 129 6.89 0.55 -3.14
CA HIS A 129 8.29 0.94 -3.00
C HIS A 129 9.08 0.59 -4.27
N ARG A 130 8.87 -0.61 -4.85
CA ARG A 130 9.48 -0.99 -6.13
C ARG A 130 9.08 -0.06 -7.26
N MET A 131 7.81 0.36 -7.30
CA MET A 131 7.33 1.32 -8.30
C MET A 131 7.99 2.70 -8.14
N MET A 132 8.17 3.17 -6.91
CA MET A 132 8.91 4.41 -6.66
C MET A 132 10.38 4.30 -7.11
N ILE A 133 11.06 3.18 -6.82
CA ILE A 133 12.43 2.93 -7.31
C ILE A 133 12.46 2.99 -8.84
N ALA A 134 11.52 2.35 -9.53
CA ALA A 134 11.45 2.38 -10.99
C ALA A 134 11.27 3.82 -11.52
N CYS A 135 10.41 4.64 -10.91
CA CYS A 135 10.25 6.06 -11.26
C CYS A 135 11.55 6.84 -11.09
N PHE A 136 12.24 6.68 -9.96
CA PHE A 136 13.51 7.38 -9.72
C PHE A 136 14.66 6.86 -10.58
N THR A 137 14.66 5.58 -10.96
CA THR A 137 15.61 5.02 -11.93
C THR A 137 15.43 5.70 -13.29
N GLN A 138 14.20 5.78 -13.78
CA GLN A 138 13.87 6.46 -15.04
C GLN A 138 14.21 7.97 -14.97
N ALA A 139 13.89 8.63 -13.85
CA ALA A 139 14.25 10.04 -13.64
C ALA A 139 15.78 10.27 -13.67
N ARG A 140 16.56 9.32 -13.19
CA ARG A 140 18.02 9.35 -13.28
C ARG A 140 18.51 9.17 -14.72
N GLU A 141 17.96 8.23 -15.46
CA GLU A 141 18.28 8.00 -16.87
C GLU A 141 17.97 9.23 -17.73
N GLN A 142 16.90 9.95 -17.40
CA GLN A 142 16.52 11.22 -18.05
C GLN A 142 17.32 12.43 -17.53
N GLY A 143 18.22 12.24 -16.57
CA GLY A 143 19.05 13.32 -16.01
C GLY A 143 18.28 14.28 -15.07
N ILE A 144 17.09 13.91 -14.61
CA ILE A 144 16.23 14.68 -13.70
C ILE A 144 16.70 14.53 -12.26
N LEU A 145 17.01 13.29 -11.82
CA LEU A 145 17.44 13.01 -10.45
C LEU A 145 18.83 13.56 -10.16
N THR A 146 19.00 14.20 -9.00
CA THR A 146 20.31 14.68 -8.56
C THR A 146 21.34 13.53 -8.45
N PRO A 147 22.61 13.74 -8.90
CA PRO A 147 23.64 12.71 -8.81
C PRO A 147 23.98 12.27 -7.38
N SER A 148 23.73 13.12 -6.39
CA SER A 148 24.03 12.86 -4.97
C SER A 148 23.07 11.89 -4.28
N CYS A 149 21.98 11.48 -4.96
CA CYS A 149 20.95 10.61 -4.40
C CYS A 149 20.71 9.40 -5.30
N THR A 150 20.77 8.17 -4.78
CA THR A 150 20.42 6.99 -5.58
C THR A 150 18.89 6.84 -5.72
N PRO A 151 18.39 6.15 -6.75
CA PRO A 151 16.94 5.88 -6.88
C PRO A 151 16.34 5.22 -5.65
N GLU A 152 17.06 4.29 -5.03
CA GLU A 152 16.66 3.60 -3.80
C GLU A 152 16.57 4.55 -2.62
N GLN A 153 17.57 5.44 -2.46
CA GLN A 153 17.56 6.46 -1.40
C GLN A 153 16.39 7.43 -1.57
N ALA A 154 16.12 7.88 -2.80
CA ALA A 154 15.00 8.76 -3.09
C ALA A 154 13.65 8.07 -2.80
N ALA A 155 13.49 6.82 -3.24
CA ALA A 155 12.29 6.03 -2.99
C ALA A 155 12.07 5.78 -1.48
N ASP A 156 13.11 5.41 -0.75
CA ASP A 156 13.09 5.22 0.69
C ASP A 156 12.69 6.47 1.45
N PHE A 157 13.27 7.62 1.06
CA PHE A 157 12.96 8.91 1.66
C PHE A 157 11.49 9.29 1.44
N CYS A 158 11.02 9.26 0.19
CA CYS A 158 9.64 9.56 -0.15
C CYS A 158 8.67 8.61 0.54
N PHE A 159 8.93 7.32 0.51
CA PHE A 159 8.03 6.33 1.12
C PHE A 159 7.94 6.50 2.64
N ARG A 160 9.06 6.76 3.32
CA ARG A 160 9.06 7.04 4.77
C ARG A 160 8.33 8.34 5.09
N HIS A 161 8.51 9.39 4.27
CA HIS A 161 7.83 10.66 4.45
C HIS A 161 6.31 10.51 4.33
N PHE A 162 5.82 9.94 3.23
CA PHE A 162 4.38 9.78 3.02
C PHE A 162 3.72 8.83 4.01
N ARG A 163 4.43 7.79 4.44
CA ARG A 163 3.97 6.93 5.53
C ARG A 163 3.91 7.70 6.86
N GLY A 164 4.88 8.57 7.11
CA GLY A 164 4.88 9.48 8.26
C GLY A 164 3.67 10.41 8.26
N LEU A 165 3.31 10.96 7.09
CA LEU A 165 2.10 11.78 6.93
C LEU A 165 0.80 11.00 7.21
N VAL A 166 0.73 9.71 6.86
CA VAL A 166 -0.43 8.89 7.26
C VAL A 166 -0.53 8.79 8.77
N VAL A 167 0.57 8.54 9.46
CA VAL A 167 0.60 8.48 10.93
C VAL A 167 0.21 9.83 11.53
N ASP A 168 0.78 10.93 11.02
CA ASP A 168 0.44 12.28 11.45
C ASP A 168 -1.04 12.59 11.26
N TRP A 169 -1.61 12.25 10.10
CA TRP A 169 -3.03 12.38 9.79
C TRP A 169 -3.93 11.61 10.76
N LEU A 170 -3.52 10.40 11.16
CA LEU A 170 -4.24 9.60 12.16
C LEU A 170 -4.16 10.24 13.55
N LEU A 171 -2.99 10.78 13.95
CA LEU A 171 -2.81 11.51 15.20
C LEU A 171 -3.66 12.79 15.25
N HIS A 172 -3.87 13.45 14.12
CA HIS A 172 -4.78 14.59 13.96
C HIS A 172 -6.23 14.16 13.67
N ARG A 173 -6.64 12.96 14.06
CA ARG A 173 -8.02 12.44 13.95
C ARG A 173 -8.61 12.52 12.54
N ARG A 174 -7.74 12.52 11.52
CA ARG A 174 -8.11 12.62 10.11
C ARG A 174 -8.78 13.94 9.73
N GLU A 175 -8.49 15.03 10.44
CA GLU A 175 -9.18 16.33 10.28
C GLU A 175 -8.70 17.15 9.07
N TYR A 176 -7.60 16.77 8.41
CA TYR A 176 -7.13 17.46 7.21
C TYR A 176 -7.16 16.56 5.96
N PRO A 177 -7.23 17.16 4.74
CA PRO A 177 -7.25 16.39 3.50
C PRO A 177 -5.87 15.79 3.22
N LEU A 178 -5.73 14.49 3.47
CA LEU A 178 -4.44 13.76 3.35
C LEU A 178 -3.83 13.88 1.96
N LEU A 179 -4.64 13.78 0.89
CA LEU A 179 -4.17 13.90 -0.48
C LEU A 179 -3.52 15.26 -0.75
N ASP A 180 -4.20 16.34 -0.37
CA ASP A 180 -3.71 17.71 -0.60
C ASP A 180 -2.41 17.95 0.14
N LYS A 181 -2.32 17.44 1.38
CA LYS A 181 -1.11 17.52 2.18
C LYS A 181 0.04 16.72 1.56
N MET A 182 -0.20 15.51 1.10
CA MET A 182 0.81 14.68 0.41
C MET A 182 1.29 15.34 -0.87
N MET A 183 0.40 15.92 -1.67
CA MET A 183 0.76 16.62 -2.89
C MET A 183 1.54 17.90 -2.62
N SER A 184 1.15 18.68 -1.61
CA SER A 184 1.88 19.86 -1.16
C SER A 184 3.31 19.50 -0.73
N ASP A 185 3.46 18.45 0.08
CA ASP A 185 4.77 18.00 0.53
C ASP A 185 5.61 17.44 -0.62
N TYR A 186 5.00 16.76 -1.59
CA TYR A 186 5.68 16.33 -2.80
C TYR A 186 6.30 17.51 -3.56
N PHE A 187 5.55 18.61 -3.73
CA PHE A 187 6.07 19.81 -4.40
C PHE A 187 7.20 20.51 -3.63
N LEU A 188 7.21 20.40 -2.30
CA LEU A 188 8.33 20.89 -1.48
C LEU A 188 9.56 19.98 -1.58
N LEU A 189 9.38 18.66 -1.69
CA LEU A 189 10.46 17.68 -1.72
C LEU A 189 11.07 17.49 -3.11
N SER A 190 10.25 17.60 -4.17
CA SER A 190 10.70 17.31 -5.54
C SER A 190 11.87 18.16 -6.00
N PRO A 191 11.99 19.48 -5.69
CA PRO A 191 13.17 20.28 -6.02
C PRO A 191 14.46 19.75 -5.37
N MET A 192 14.38 19.21 -4.15
CA MET A 192 15.54 18.66 -3.43
C MET A 192 16.09 17.38 -4.08
N LEU A 193 15.25 16.69 -4.83
CA LEU A 193 15.61 15.45 -5.53
C LEU A 193 16.04 15.70 -6.98
N ARG A 194 15.81 16.91 -7.50
CA ARG A 194 16.16 17.29 -8.88
C ARG A 194 17.62 17.73 -8.96
N LYS A 195 18.20 17.47 -10.12
CA LYS A 195 19.47 18.07 -10.50
C LYS A 195 19.28 19.60 -10.65
N GLU A 196 20.07 20.39 -9.93
CA GLU A 196 20.12 21.83 -10.15
C GLU A 196 20.56 22.09 -11.58
N HIS A 197 19.76 22.81 -12.36
CA HIS A 197 20.21 23.40 -13.61
C HIS A 197 21.00 24.66 -13.25
N LEU A 198 22.32 24.55 -13.21
CA LEU A 198 23.24 25.67 -13.23
C LEU A 198 23.20 26.35 -14.58
#